data_5d397170ae3c567c9ea67083f19a6a1b
#
_entry.id   5d397170ae3c567c9ea67083f19a6a1b
#
_cell.length_a   1.000
_cell.length_b   1.000
_cell.length_c   1.000
_cell.angle_alpha   90.00
_cell.angle_beta   90.00
_cell.angle_gamma   90.00
#
_symmetry.space_group_name_H-M   'P 1'
#
loop_
_entity.id
_entity.type
_entity.pdbx_description
1 polymer ?
#
loop_
_entity_poly.entity_id
_entity_poly.type
_entity_poly.pdbx_seq_one_letter_code
_entity_poly.pdbx_strand_id
1 'polypeptide(L)'
;MNLTNYVKQVSLEDFGWEFRHQAYWNKRLRTTGGRFFPKDGHLDFNPKIYETFGLEIFRKIVRHELVHYHLYYQGKGYRHGDRDFKELLKQVDGLRYAPSLSNSQAFLIYECLRCGALIRRRRRVNLQKYRCGRCRGQLAFLKEEPNRG
;
A
#
# COMPACT_ATOMS: atom_id res chain seq x y z
N MET A 1 2.14 -18.39 13.28
CA MET A 1 1.69 -18.65 11.89
C MET A 1 2.90 -19.01 11.02
N ASN A 2 2.80 -20.09 10.26
CA ASN A 2 3.78 -20.38 9.22
C ASN A 2 3.37 -19.61 7.95
N LEU A 3 4.15 -18.62 7.57
CA LEU A 3 3.79 -17.74 6.45
C LEU A 3 3.69 -18.48 5.13
N THR A 4 4.65 -19.35 4.82
CA THR A 4 4.62 -20.12 3.57
C THR A 4 3.36 -21.00 3.51
N ASN A 5 3.00 -21.66 4.60
CA ASN A 5 1.79 -22.49 4.63
C ASN A 5 0.52 -21.64 4.48
N TYR A 6 0.49 -20.45 5.07
CA TYR A 6 -0.63 -19.53 4.92
C TYR A 6 -0.78 -19.10 3.46
N VAL A 7 0.33 -18.73 2.80
CA VAL A 7 0.30 -18.33 1.38
C VAL A 7 -0.16 -19.50 0.50
N LYS A 8 0.29 -20.72 0.80
CA LYS A 8 -0.18 -21.92 0.10
C LYS A 8 -1.69 -22.12 0.24
N GLN A 9 -2.20 -21.90 1.45
CA GLN A 9 -3.63 -22.01 1.72
C GLN A 9 -4.43 -20.98 0.92
N VAL A 10 -4.01 -19.71 0.94
CA VAL A 10 -4.67 -18.63 0.19
C VAL A 10 -4.65 -18.94 -1.31
N SER A 11 -3.52 -19.45 -1.81
CA SER A 11 -3.38 -19.78 -3.22
C SER A 11 -4.39 -20.85 -3.65
N LEU A 12 -4.53 -21.92 -2.87
CA LEU A 12 -5.49 -22.98 -3.18
C LEU A 12 -6.94 -22.51 -3.03
N GLU A 13 -7.26 -21.81 -1.94
CA GLU A 13 -8.63 -21.38 -1.67
C GLU A 13 -9.12 -20.29 -2.61
N ASP A 14 -8.28 -19.31 -2.88
CA ASP A 14 -8.70 -18.11 -3.63
C ASP A 14 -8.40 -18.19 -5.12
N PHE A 15 -7.40 -18.98 -5.54
CA PHE A 15 -6.99 -19.13 -6.94
C PHE A 15 -7.25 -20.52 -7.50
N GLY A 16 -7.25 -21.55 -6.67
CA GLY A 16 -7.31 -22.93 -7.11
C GLY A 16 -6.00 -23.47 -7.67
N TRP A 17 -4.89 -22.77 -7.47
CA TRP A 17 -3.56 -23.15 -7.95
C TRP A 17 -2.57 -23.24 -6.79
N GLU A 18 -1.61 -24.15 -6.89
CA GLU A 18 -0.60 -24.31 -5.85
C GLU A 18 0.44 -23.19 -5.87
N PHE A 19 0.85 -22.78 -4.67
CA PHE A 19 2.06 -21.98 -4.48
C PHE A 19 3.21 -22.95 -4.12
N ARG A 20 4.22 -23.06 -4.98
CA ARG A 20 5.30 -24.05 -4.85
C ARG A 20 6.62 -23.49 -4.35
N HIS A 21 6.65 -22.22 -3.95
CA HIS A 21 7.86 -21.54 -3.52
C HIS A 21 7.77 -21.16 -2.05
N GLN A 22 8.56 -20.19 -1.63
CA GLN A 22 8.64 -19.77 -0.23
C GLN A 22 8.13 -18.34 -0.04
N ALA A 23 7.58 -18.06 1.12
CA ALA A 23 7.19 -16.73 1.53
C ALA A 23 7.92 -16.36 2.82
N TYR A 24 8.37 -15.12 2.91
CA TYR A 24 9.17 -14.63 4.02
C TYR A 24 8.62 -13.32 4.56
N TRP A 25 8.73 -13.10 5.86
CA TRP A 25 8.57 -11.78 6.45
C TRP A 25 9.81 -10.96 6.17
N ASN A 26 9.64 -9.72 5.68
CA ASN A 26 10.75 -8.82 5.41
C ASN A 26 10.52 -7.49 6.12
N LYS A 27 11.23 -7.32 7.25
CA LYS A 27 11.13 -6.11 8.09
C LYS A 27 11.73 -4.87 7.42
N ARG A 28 12.49 -5.03 6.34
CA ARG A 28 13.11 -3.92 5.60
C ARG A 28 12.12 -3.20 4.68
N LEU A 29 10.99 -3.84 4.35
CA LEU A 29 9.94 -3.19 3.59
C LEU A 29 9.31 -2.08 4.44
N ARG A 30 9.22 -0.87 3.90
CA ARG A 30 8.70 0.29 4.62
C ARG A 30 7.24 0.58 4.27
N THR A 31 6.98 0.84 3.00
CA THR A 31 5.65 1.23 2.51
C THR A 31 5.01 0.17 1.64
N THR A 32 5.81 -0.74 1.10
CA THR A 32 5.34 -1.84 0.26
C THR A 32 4.77 -2.95 1.13
N GLY A 33 3.59 -3.45 0.78
CA GLY A 33 2.96 -4.55 1.53
C GLY A 33 3.61 -5.89 1.28
N GLY A 34 4.09 -6.11 0.05
CA GLY A 34 4.76 -7.33 -0.33
C GLY A 34 5.54 -7.15 -1.62
N ARG A 35 6.27 -8.17 -2.02
CA ARG A 35 7.06 -8.16 -3.24
C ARG A 35 7.22 -9.57 -3.79
N PHE A 36 7.07 -9.71 -5.10
CA PHE A 36 7.36 -10.93 -5.84
C PHE A 36 8.73 -10.84 -6.49
N PHE A 37 9.52 -11.92 -6.37
CA PHE A 37 10.86 -12.03 -6.96
C PHE A 37 10.85 -13.08 -8.07
N PRO A 38 10.80 -12.67 -9.35
CA PRO A 38 10.76 -13.64 -10.47
C PRO A 38 11.98 -14.54 -10.55
N LYS A 39 13.11 -14.09 -10.02
CA LYS A 39 14.37 -14.82 -10.12
C LYS A 39 14.29 -16.20 -9.48
N ASP A 40 13.67 -16.33 -8.32
CA ASP A 40 13.57 -17.59 -7.58
C ASP A 40 12.13 -17.90 -7.13
N GLY A 41 11.17 -17.06 -7.47
CA GLY A 41 9.76 -17.28 -7.21
C GLY A 41 9.31 -17.02 -5.78
N HIS A 42 10.17 -16.47 -4.91
CA HIS A 42 9.74 -16.22 -3.54
C HIS A 42 8.93 -14.93 -3.41
N LEU A 43 8.16 -14.86 -2.33
CA LEU A 43 7.39 -13.68 -1.95
C LEU A 43 7.91 -13.16 -0.62
N ASP A 44 8.06 -11.84 -0.52
CA ASP A 44 8.31 -11.16 0.75
C ASP A 44 7.06 -10.40 1.17
N PHE A 45 6.80 -10.33 2.48
CA PHE A 45 5.68 -9.58 3.04
C PHE A 45 6.13 -8.69 4.19
N ASN A 46 5.49 -7.53 4.28
CA ASN A 46 5.78 -6.57 5.33
C ASN A 46 5.00 -6.92 6.59
N PRO A 47 5.68 -7.32 7.69
CA PRO A 47 4.98 -7.70 8.91
C PRO A 47 4.18 -6.56 9.53
N LYS A 48 4.56 -5.30 9.28
CA LYS A 48 3.85 -4.13 9.79
C LYS A 48 2.43 -4.03 9.24
N ILE A 49 2.19 -4.49 8.01
CA ILE A 49 0.84 -4.50 7.43
C ILE A 49 -0.05 -5.45 8.21
N TYR A 50 0.44 -6.64 8.50
CA TYR A 50 -0.31 -7.61 9.29
C TYR A 50 -0.58 -7.10 10.72
N GLU A 51 0.44 -6.55 11.36
CA GLU A 51 0.33 -6.04 12.73
C GLU A 51 -0.63 -4.85 12.84
N THR A 52 -0.64 -3.96 11.82
CA THR A 52 -1.41 -2.72 11.84
C THR A 52 -2.84 -2.92 11.37
N PHE A 53 -3.05 -3.68 10.29
CA PHE A 53 -4.35 -3.78 9.61
C PHE A 53 -5.05 -5.11 9.80
N GLY A 54 -4.36 -6.12 10.32
CA GLY A 54 -4.95 -7.42 10.61
C GLY A 54 -4.91 -8.39 9.44
N LEU A 55 -5.45 -9.59 9.70
CA LEU A 55 -5.37 -10.72 8.78
C LEU A 55 -6.18 -10.51 7.49
N GLU A 56 -7.34 -9.88 7.58
CA GLU A 56 -8.20 -9.67 6.42
C GLU A 56 -7.52 -8.81 5.34
N ILE A 57 -6.93 -7.69 5.74
CA ILE A 57 -6.18 -6.83 4.83
C ILE A 57 -4.91 -7.54 4.36
N PHE A 58 -4.22 -8.22 5.26
CA PHE A 58 -3.02 -8.97 4.89
C PHE A 58 -3.32 -10.04 3.83
N ARG A 59 -4.45 -10.75 3.96
CA ARG A 59 -4.86 -11.75 2.95
C ARG A 59 -5.02 -11.12 1.56
N LYS A 60 -5.57 -9.92 1.48
CA LYS A 60 -5.70 -9.19 0.21
C LYS A 60 -4.34 -8.82 -0.39
N ILE A 61 -3.36 -8.53 0.44
CA ILE A 61 -1.98 -8.30 0.00
C ILE A 61 -1.35 -9.59 -0.52
N VAL A 62 -1.57 -10.70 0.19
CA VAL A 62 -1.12 -12.02 -0.26
C VAL A 62 -1.70 -12.34 -1.64
N ARG A 63 -2.98 -12.06 -1.85
CA ARG A 63 -3.62 -12.23 -3.16
C ARG A 63 -2.93 -11.39 -4.25
N HIS A 64 -2.59 -10.14 -3.95
CA HIS A 64 -1.89 -9.27 -4.89
C HIS A 64 -0.56 -9.89 -5.34
N GLU A 65 0.26 -10.36 -4.39
CA GLU A 65 1.55 -10.98 -4.74
C GLU A 65 1.37 -12.32 -5.46
N LEU A 66 0.35 -13.09 -5.11
CA LEU A 66 0.04 -14.34 -5.79
C LEU A 66 -0.43 -14.12 -7.23
N VAL A 67 -1.08 -12.98 -7.52
CA VAL A 67 -1.42 -12.62 -8.91
C VAL A 67 -0.16 -12.48 -9.74
N HIS A 68 0.85 -11.74 -9.25
CA HIS A 68 2.15 -11.65 -9.91
C HIS A 68 2.76 -13.04 -10.13
N TYR A 69 2.77 -13.83 -9.07
CA TYR A 69 3.39 -15.16 -9.05
C TYR A 69 2.76 -16.08 -10.09
N HIS A 70 1.44 -16.25 -10.05
CA HIS A 70 0.76 -17.20 -10.94
C HIS A 70 0.82 -16.77 -12.40
N LEU A 71 0.65 -15.49 -12.69
CA LEU A 71 0.72 -15.00 -14.06
C LEU A 71 2.14 -15.14 -14.64
N TYR A 72 3.15 -14.88 -13.82
CA TYR A 72 4.54 -15.08 -14.24
C TYR A 72 4.80 -16.52 -14.68
N TYR A 73 4.40 -17.51 -13.85
CA TYR A 73 4.62 -18.92 -14.17
C TYR A 73 3.70 -19.45 -15.26
N GLN A 74 2.61 -18.75 -15.55
CA GLN A 74 1.73 -19.09 -16.68
C GLN A 74 2.17 -18.44 -17.99
N GLY A 75 3.22 -17.64 -17.96
CA GLY A 75 3.70 -16.93 -19.15
C GLY A 75 2.78 -15.81 -19.60
N LYS A 76 1.98 -15.25 -18.69
CA LYS A 76 1.04 -14.16 -18.96
C LYS A 76 1.58 -12.84 -18.44
N GLY A 77 0.86 -11.74 -18.71
CA GLY A 77 1.23 -10.42 -18.22
C GLY A 77 1.08 -10.32 -16.70
N TYR A 78 2.20 -10.27 -15.99
CA TYR A 78 2.25 -10.32 -14.52
C TYR A 78 2.58 -8.97 -13.88
N ARG A 79 2.76 -7.92 -14.67
CA ARG A 79 3.09 -6.57 -14.17
C ARG A 79 1.81 -5.78 -13.91
N HIS A 80 1.90 -4.78 -13.05
CA HIS A 80 0.74 -3.97 -12.64
C HIS A 80 -0.04 -3.34 -13.80
N GLY A 81 0.65 -2.96 -14.87
CA GLY A 81 0.04 -2.35 -16.04
C GLY A 81 -0.62 -3.33 -17.00
N ASP A 82 -0.36 -4.62 -16.84
CA ASP A 82 -0.82 -5.64 -17.77
C ASP A 82 -2.31 -5.97 -17.54
N ARG A 83 -3.01 -6.23 -18.62
CA ARG A 83 -4.43 -6.56 -18.59
C ARG A 83 -4.69 -7.83 -17.78
N ASP A 84 -3.86 -8.87 -17.99
CA ASP A 84 -3.99 -10.13 -17.26
C ASP A 84 -3.91 -9.92 -15.75
N PHE A 85 -2.99 -9.06 -15.30
CA PHE A 85 -2.83 -8.72 -13.89
C PHE A 85 -4.10 -8.05 -13.35
N LYS A 86 -4.58 -7.04 -14.04
CA LYS A 86 -5.76 -6.27 -13.60
C LYS A 86 -7.00 -7.15 -13.50
N GLU A 87 -7.21 -8.03 -14.47
CA GLU A 87 -8.37 -8.93 -14.51
C GLU A 87 -8.31 -9.96 -13.38
N LEU A 88 -7.15 -10.61 -13.18
CA LEU A 88 -7.03 -11.63 -12.14
C LEU A 88 -7.11 -11.00 -10.73
N LEU A 89 -6.49 -9.85 -10.54
CA LEU A 89 -6.55 -9.15 -9.25
C LEU A 89 -8.00 -8.82 -8.86
N LYS A 90 -8.81 -8.40 -9.82
CA LYS A 90 -10.22 -8.13 -9.62
C LYS A 90 -11.01 -9.41 -9.28
N GLN A 91 -10.73 -10.50 -9.98
CA GLN A 91 -11.40 -11.78 -9.75
C GLN A 91 -11.18 -12.32 -8.33
N VAL A 92 -9.96 -12.17 -7.81
CA VAL A 92 -9.62 -12.70 -6.47
C VAL A 92 -9.82 -11.68 -5.36
N ASP A 93 -10.24 -10.47 -5.69
CA ASP A 93 -10.43 -9.37 -4.72
C ASP A 93 -9.14 -9.06 -3.95
N GLY A 94 -8.03 -8.89 -4.69
CA GLY A 94 -6.77 -8.44 -4.11
C GLY A 94 -6.70 -6.93 -4.03
N LEU A 95 -5.86 -6.41 -3.13
CA LEU A 95 -5.61 -4.98 -3.03
C LEU A 95 -4.67 -4.52 -4.15
N ARG A 96 -5.06 -3.46 -4.85
CA ARG A 96 -4.21 -2.82 -5.87
C ARG A 96 -3.01 -2.13 -5.23
N TYR A 97 -3.23 -1.47 -4.10
CA TYR A 97 -2.21 -0.74 -3.36
C TYR A 97 -2.24 -1.13 -1.90
N ALA A 98 -1.07 -1.27 -1.28
CA ALA A 98 -0.99 -1.50 0.16
C ALA A 98 -1.56 -0.28 0.89
N PRO A 99 -2.28 -0.50 2.02
CA PRO A 99 -2.70 0.62 2.86
C PRO A 99 -1.47 1.37 3.36
N SER A 100 -1.58 2.68 3.45
CA SER A 100 -0.45 3.50 3.86
C SER A 100 -0.16 3.35 5.35
N LEU A 101 1.04 2.92 5.66
CA LEU A 101 1.54 2.89 7.04
C LEU A 101 1.84 4.29 7.56
N SER A 102 1.99 5.26 6.66
CA SER A 102 2.20 6.66 7.02
C SER A 102 0.92 7.37 7.45
N ASN A 103 -0.23 6.69 7.47
CA ASN A 103 -1.49 7.24 7.98
C ASN A 103 -1.44 7.58 9.46
N SER A 104 -0.43 7.16 10.17
CA SER A 104 -0.15 7.63 11.52
C SER A 104 0.35 9.07 11.55
N GLN A 105 0.72 9.63 10.40
CA GLN A 105 1.16 11.02 10.30
C GLN A 105 -0.04 11.94 10.34
N ALA A 106 0.06 12.95 11.19
CA ALA A 106 -0.95 13.99 11.30
C ALA A 106 -0.95 14.87 10.07
N PHE A 107 -2.09 15.50 9.81
CA PHE A 107 -2.16 16.58 8.84
C PHE A 107 -1.63 17.86 9.47
N LEU A 108 -0.92 18.65 8.67
CA LEU A 108 -0.49 20.00 9.05
C LEU A 108 -1.53 20.98 8.51
N ILE A 109 -2.09 21.76 9.42
CA ILE A 109 -3.14 22.74 9.09
C ILE A 109 -2.51 24.12 9.04
N TYR A 110 -2.68 24.79 7.92
CA TYR A 110 -2.24 26.16 7.70
C TYR A 110 -3.44 27.07 7.54
N GLU A 111 -3.30 28.30 7.98
CA GLU A 111 -4.33 29.31 7.86
C GLU A 111 -3.82 30.49 7.02
N CYS A 112 -4.64 30.98 6.12
CA CYS A 112 -4.34 32.21 5.42
C CYS A 112 -4.62 33.40 6.34
N LEU A 113 -3.60 34.20 6.59
CA LEU A 113 -3.73 35.38 7.45
C LEU A 113 -4.58 36.49 6.84
N ARG A 114 -4.87 36.41 5.53
CA ARG A 114 -5.65 37.40 4.84
C ARG A 114 -7.13 37.02 4.68
N CYS A 115 -7.42 35.83 4.18
CA CYS A 115 -8.80 35.41 3.91
C CYS A 115 -9.35 34.38 4.89
N GLY A 116 -8.51 33.85 5.78
CA GLY A 116 -8.93 32.85 6.78
C GLY A 116 -9.10 31.45 6.25
N ALA A 117 -8.76 31.17 4.99
CA ALA A 117 -8.88 29.83 4.43
C ALA A 117 -7.97 28.85 5.15
N LEU A 118 -8.47 27.64 5.40
CA LEU A 118 -7.69 26.56 6.00
C LEU A 118 -7.17 25.63 4.91
N ILE A 119 -5.90 25.23 5.04
CA ILE A 119 -5.23 24.38 4.08
C ILE A 119 -4.64 23.19 4.81
N ARG A 120 -4.98 21.97 4.38
CA ARG A 120 -4.43 20.72 4.91
C ARG A 120 -3.31 20.22 4.03
N ARG A 121 -2.18 19.90 4.65
CA ARG A 121 -1.03 19.29 3.95
C ARG A 121 -0.44 18.17 4.79
N ARG A 122 0.10 17.16 4.14
CA ARG A 122 0.81 16.07 4.81
C ARG A 122 2.27 16.40 5.07
N ARG A 123 2.84 17.31 4.28
CA ARG A 123 4.23 17.74 4.38
C ARG A 123 4.27 19.22 4.72
N ARG A 124 5.36 19.61 5.37
CA ARG A 124 5.57 21.02 5.69
C ARG A 124 5.63 21.86 4.42
N VAL A 125 4.95 22.99 4.46
CA VAL A 125 4.92 23.97 3.37
C VAL A 125 5.97 25.04 3.66
N ASN A 126 6.76 25.40 2.65
CA ASN A 126 7.67 26.54 2.76
C ASN A 126 6.87 27.84 2.69
N LEU A 127 6.66 28.47 3.86
CA LEU A 127 5.83 29.65 3.99
C LEU A 127 6.40 30.90 3.29
N GLN A 128 7.70 30.90 2.98
CA GLN A 128 8.32 31.99 2.22
C GLN A 128 8.04 31.87 0.72
N LYS A 129 7.85 30.65 0.25
CA LYS A 129 7.68 30.35 -1.17
C LYS A 129 6.20 30.25 -1.58
N TYR A 130 5.37 29.65 -0.72
CA TYR A 130 3.98 29.38 -1.03
C TYR A 130 3.05 30.40 -0.38
N ARG A 131 1.98 30.75 -1.11
CA ARG A 131 0.95 31.68 -0.68
C ARG A 131 -0.41 31.01 -0.83
N CYS A 132 -1.44 31.63 -0.23
CA CYS A 132 -2.82 31.18 -0.38
C CYS A 132 -3.23 31.13 -1.85
N GLY A 133 -3.77 29.98 -2.29
CA GLY A 133 -4.22 29.81 -3.67
C GLY A 133 -5.42 30.67 -4.05
N ARG A 134 -6.17 31.16 -3.05
CA ARG A 134 -7.37 31.99 -3.28
C ARG A 134 -7.07 33.47 -3.36
N CYS A 135 -6.23 33.99 -2.45
CA CYS A 135 -6.01 35.43 -2.33
C CYS A 135 -4.54 35.84 -2.34
N ARG A 136 -3.63 34.89 -2.43
CA ARG A 136 -2.18 35.06 -2.37
C ARG A 136 -1.67 35.67 -1.06
N GLY A 137 -2.51 35.59 0.00
CA GLY A 137 -2.11 36.05 1.32
C GLY A 137 -1.06 35.15 1.96
N GLN A 138 -0.43 35.66 3.02
CA GLN A 138 0.56 34.91 3.79
C GLN A 138 -0.11 33.75 4.51
N LEU A 139 0.50 32.57 4.46
CA LEU A 139 0.07 31.40 5.23
C LEU A 139 0.83 31.32 6.55
N ALA A 140 0.16 30.80 7.57
CA ALA A 140 0.78 30.55 8.86
C ALA A 140 0.41 29.13 9.32
N PHE A 141 1.35 28.47 9.99
CA PHE A 141 1.07 27.17 10.60
C PHE A 141 0.11 27.36 11.78
N LEU A 142 -1.02 26.62 11.76
CA LEU A 142 -2.04 26.74 12.79
C LEU A 142 -1.93 25.61 13.83
N LYS A 143 -2.01 24.37 13.37
CA LYS A 143 -1.98 23.21 14.27
C LYS A 143 -1.69 21.93 13.50
N GLU A 144 -1.37 20.89 14.26
CA GLU A 144 -1.26 19.53 13.77
C GLU A 144 -2.53 18.78 14.14
N GLU A 145 -3.20 18.16 13.16
CA GLU A 145 -4.42 17.42 13.36
C GLU A 145 -4.17 15.93 13.19
N PRO A 146 -4.45 15.08 14.21
CA PRO A 146 -4.23 13.65 14.08
C PRO A 146 -5.08 13.06 12.95
N ASN A 147 -4.48 12.14 12.20
CA ASN A 147 -5.22 11.41 11.18
C ASN A 147 -6.05 10.31 11.86
N ARG A 148 -7.36 10.41 11.77
CA ARG A 148 -8.31 9.43 12.30
C ARG A 148 -8.82 8.48 11.19
N GLY A 149 -7.99 8.21 10.21
CA GLY A 149 -8.35 7.36 9.07
C GLY A 149 -8.70 5.94 9.40
#